data_b8e77cd397852ed7e683e0e3c76a0d1e
#
_entry.id   b8e77cd397852ed7e683e0e3c76a0d1e
#
_cell.length_a   1.000
_cell.length_b   1.000
_cell.length_c   1.000
_cell.angle_alpha   90.00
_cell.angle_beta   90.00
_cell.angle_gamma   90.00
#
_symmetry.space_group_name_H-M   'P 1'
#
loop_
_entity.id
_entity.type
_entity.pdbx_description
1 polymer ?
#
loop_
_entity_poly.entity_id
_entity_poly.type
_entity_poly.pdbx_seq_one_letter_code
_entity_poly.pdbx_strand_id
1 'polypeptide(L)'
;MLEKTLVILKPCTLQRGLIGEITHRFERKGLRLAGMKMMQLTDELLSEHYAHLSGKPFFQRVKDSMMTAPVIVCCFEGVDAIQTVRTLAGPTNGRLAAPGTIRGDYSMSFLRKPQLLN
;
A
#
# COMPACT_ATOMS: atom_id res chain seq x y z
N MET A 1 11.88 -11.11 16.33
CA MET A 1 12.76 -11.29 15.17
C MET A 1 12.81 -10.02 14.36
N LEU A 2 13.98 -9.57 14.02
CA LEU A 2 14.17 -8.37 13.22
C LEU A 2 13.85 -8.67 11.76
N GLU A 3 12.96 -7.89 11.18
CA GLU A 3 12.48 -8.09 9.81
C GLU A 3 12.48 -6.77 9.05
N LYS A 4 12.52 -6.87 7.73
CA LYS A 4 12.28 -5.76 6.81
C LYS A 4 11.06 -6.08 5.97
N THR A 5 10.26 -5.08 5.68
CA THR A 5 9.08 -5.24 4.83
C THR A 5 8.92 -4.03 3.92
N LEU A 6 8.39 -4.27 2.73
CA LEU A 6 8.12 -3.20 1.78
C LEU A 6 6.66 -2.75 1.91
N VAL A 7 6.49 -1.44 1.83
CA VAL A 7 5.17 -0.81 1.80
C VAL A 7 5.12 0.06 0.56
N ILE A 8 4.12 -0.14 -0.27
CA ILE A 8 3.92 0.67 -1.47
C ILE A 8 2.77 1.64 -1.20
N LEU A 9 3.08 2.92 -1.23
CA LEU A 9 2.08 3.96 -1.15
C LEU A 9 1.63 4.29 -2.56
N LYS A 10 0.40 3.91 -2.87
CA LYS A 10 -0.15 3.96 -4.23
C LYS A 10 -0.36 5.38 -4.73
N PRO A 11 -0.58 5.57 -6.03
CA PRO A 11 -0.76 6.90 -6.61
C PRO A 11 -1.83 7.74 -5.89
N CYS A 12 -2.94 7.15 -5.48
CA CYS A 12 -3.98 7.89 -4.77
C CYS A 12 -3.49 8.47 -3.45
N THR A 13 -2.54 7.82 -2.79
CA THR A 13 -1.98 8.33 -1.54
C THR A 13 -1.22 9.63 -1.78
N LEU A 14 -0.44 9.68 -2.87
CA LEU A 14 0.27 10.89 -3.26
C LEU A 14 -0.71 12.00 -3.62
N GLN A 15 -1.71 11.66 -4.44
CA GLN A 15 -2.70 12.61 -4.91
C GLN A 15 -3.52 13.23 -3.77
N ARG A 16 -3.76 12.46 -2.73
CA ARG A 16 -4.53 12.92 -1.56
C ARG A 16 -3.66 13.57 -0.49
N GLY A 17 -2.33 13.60 -0.68
CA GLY A 17 -1.42 14.23 0.28
C GLY A 17 -1.31 13.47 1.60
N LEU A 18 -1.40 12.14 1.57
CA LEU A 18 -1.41 11.33 2.76
C LEU A 18 -0.08 10.65 3.07
N ILE A 19 0.98 10.92 2.31
CA ILE A 19 2.27 10.26 2.50
C ILE A 19 2.79 10.45 3.92
N GLY A 20 2.83 11.69 4.39
CA GLY A 20 3.34 11.99 5.72
C GLY A 20 2.52 11.35 6.83
N GLU A 21 1.21 11.40 6.71
CA GLU A 21 0.30 10.83 7.70
C GLU A 21 0.48 9.32 7.82
N ILE A 22 0.56 8.62 6.70
CA ILE A 22 0.69 7.16 6.71
C ILE A 22 2.07 6.73 7.19
N THR A 23 3.13 7.35 6.69
CA THR A 23 4.48 7.01 7.13
C THR A 23 4.68 7.32 8.61
N HIS A 24 4.06 8.39 9.10
CA HIS A 24 4.10 8.73 10.51
C HIS A 24 3.51 7.61 11.38
N ARG A 25 2.45 6.98 10.93
CA ARG A 25 1.84 5.87 11.70
C ARG A 25 2.79 4.70 11.87
N PHE A 26 3.56 4.36 10.85
CA PHE A 26 4.55 3.29 10.96
C PHE A 26 5.69 3.68 11.89
N GLU A 27 6.19 4.91 11.76
CA GLU A 27 7.25 5.40 12.63
C GLU A 27 6.80 5.52 14.08
N ARG A 28 5.61 6.04 14.29
CA ARG A 28 5.03 6.18 15.64
C ARG A 28 4.90 4.83 16.33
N LYS A 29 4.60 3.78 15.57
CA LYS A 29 4.53 2.43 16.12
C LYS A 29 5.88 1.91 16.59
N GLY A 30 6.97 2.45 16.05
CA GLY A 30 8.32 2.04 16.41
C GLY A 30 9.09 1.37 15.28
N LEU A 31 8.53 1.34 14.08
CA LEU A 31 9.24 0.81 12.92
C LEU A 31 10.23 1.85 12.40
N ARG A 32 11.39 1.40 11.95
CA ARG A 32 12.41 2.28 11.41
C ARG A 32 12.30 2.33 9.88
N LEU A 33 12.28 3.54 9.35
CA LEU A 33 12.34 3.71 7.89
C LEU A 33 13.77 3.45 7.43
N ALA A 34 13.95 2.36 6.68
CA ALA A 34 15.26 1.94 6.18
C ALA A 34 15.51 2.38 4.74
N GLY A 35 14.47 2.71 4.01
CA GLY A 35 14.60 3.20 2.64
C GLY A 35 13.28 3.75 2.13
N MET A 36 13.38 4.70 1.20
CA MET A 36 12.20 5.31 0.59
C MET A 36 12.56 5.79 -0.81
N LYS A 37 11.72 5.49 -1.77
CA LYS A 37 11.95 5.87 -3.16
C LYS A 37 10.64 6.18 -3.86
N MET A 38 10.59 7.32 -4.51
CA MET A 38 9.49 7.64 -5.42
C MET A 38 9.83 7.09 -6.80
N MET A 39 8.91 6.36 -7.41
CA MET A 39 9.16 5.78 -8.72
C MET A 39 7.87 5.60 -9.51
N GLN A 40 8.00 5.65 -10.83
CA GLN A 40 6.90 5.33 -11.72
C GLN A 40 6.93 3.83 -12.00
N LEU A 41 5.84 3.14 -11.71
CA LEU A 41 5.74 1.72 -11.99
C LEU A 41 5.47 1.49 -13.48
N THR A 42 6.05 0.41 -14.01
CA THR A 42 5.89 0.03 -15.40
C THR A 42 4.98 -1.19 -15.52
N ASP A 43 4.43 -1.39 -16.71
CA ASP A 43 3.61 -2.57 -16.98
C ASP A 43 4.38 -3.87 -16.70
N GLU A 44 5.66 -3.90 -17.05
CA GLU A 44 6.51 -5.07 -16.80
C GLU A 44 6.64 -5.39 -15.31
N LEU A 45 6.97 -4.39 -14.51
CA LEU A 45 7.09 -4.55 -13.06
C LEU A 45 5.80 -5.02 -12.43
N LEU A 46 4.67 -4.41 -12.85
CA LEU A 46 3.38 -4.75 -12.29
C LEU A 46 2.93 -6.14 -12.71
N SER A 47 3.21 -6.53 -13.95
CA SER A 47 2.89 -7.87 -14.42
C SER A 47 3.64 -8.93 -13.63
N GLU A 48 4.90 -8.67 -13.29
CA GLU A 48 5.70 -9.56 -12.46
C GLU A 48 5.18 -9.61 -11.02
N HIS A 49 4.96 -8.43 -10.43
CA HIS A 49 4.51 -8.31 -9.03
C HIS A 49 3.15 -8.95 -8.79
N TYR A 50 2.23 -8.77 -9.74
CA TYR A 50 0.87 -9.29 -9.65
C TYR A 50 0.64 -10.50 -10.54
N ALA A 51 1.67 -11.28 -10.83
CA ALA A 51 1.56 -12.45 -11.70
C ALA A 51 0.47 -13.43 -11.22
N HIS A 52 0.30 -13.55 -9.92
CA HIS A 52 -0.73 -14.40 -9.33
C HIS A 52 -2.16 -13.97 -9.67
N LEU A 53 -2.34 -12.74 -10.16
CA LEU A 53 -3.63 -12.20 -10.56
C LEU A 53 -3.84 -12.22 -12.07
N SER A 54 -2.86 -12.67 -12.85
CA SER A 54 -2.86 -12.51 -14.31
C SER A 54 -4.09 -13.07 -15.02
N GLY A 55 -4.72 -14.09 -14.47
CA GLY A 55 -5.94 -14.65 -15.03
C GLY A 55 -7.23 -14.01 -14.53
N LYS A 56 -7.15 -13.01 -13.69
CA LYS A 56 -8.34 -12.41 -13.09
C LYS A 56 -8.89 -11.27 -13.96
N PRO A 57 -10.23 -11.09 -14.00
CA PRO A 57 -10.83 -10.04 -14.82
C PRO A 57 -10.37 -8.63 -14.47
N PHE A 58 -9.99 -8.39 -13.23
CA PHE A 58 -9.58 -7.06 -12.76
C PHE A 58 -8.08 -6.78 -12.93
N PHE A 59 -7.32 -7.71 -13.49
CA PHE A 59 -5.86 -7.61 -13.55
C PHE A 59 -5.38 -6.34 -14.27
N GLN A 60 -5.93 -6.06 -15.45
CA GLN A 60 -5.54 -4.89 -16.22
C GLN A 60 -5.91 -3.60 -15.47
N ARG A 61 -7.07 -3.57 -14.85
CA ARG A 61 -7.51 -2.41 -14.08
C ARG A 61 -6.59 -2.14 -12.89
N VAL A 62 -6.10 -3.20 -12.22
CA VAL A 62 -5.13 -3.07 -11.15
C VAL A 62 -3.87 -2.41 -11.66
N LYS A 63 -3.32 -2.90 -12.78
CA LYS A 63 -2.11 -2.33 -13.38
C LYS A 63 -2.31 -0.88 -13.78
N ASP A 64 -3.41 -0.57 -14.44
CA ASP A 64 -3.70 0.79 -14.89
C ASP A 64 -3.77 1.75 -13.71
N SER A 65 -4.45 1.35 -12.66
CA SER A 65 -4.57 2.14 -11.44
C SER A 65 -3.19 2.46 -10.82
N MET A 66 -2.29 1.50 -10.84
CA MET A 66 -0.97 1.67 -10.26
C MET A 66 -0.02 2.48 -11.13
N MET A 67 -0.37 2.73 -12.39
CA MET A 67 0.44 3.50 -13.33
C MET A 67 -0.05 4.94 -13.54
N THR A 68 -1.14 5.35 -12.88
CA THR A 68 -1.70 6.69 -13.08
C THR A 68 -0.80 7.81 -12.59
N ALA A 69 0.09 7.51 -11.65
CA ALA A 69 1.03 8.47 -11.09
C ALA A 69 2.16 7.68 -10.39
N PRO A 70 3.24 8.35 -10.00
CA PRO A 70 4.29 7.69 -9.22
C PRO A 70 3.77 7.11 -7.92
N VAL A 71 4.51 6.15 -7.39
CA VAL A 71 4.29 5.57 -6.07
C VAL A 71 5.49 5.86 -5.18
N ILE A 72 5.30 5.72 -3.89
CA ILE A 72 6.41 5.72 -2.94
C ILE A 72 6.59 4.29 -2.45
N VAL A 73 7.80 3.75 -2.62
CA VAL A 73 8.16 2.45 -2.07
C VAL A 73 8.97 2.69 -0.80
N CYS A 74 8.48 2.18 0.32
CA CYS A 74 9.15 2.30 1.60
C CYS A 74 9.63 0.94 2.07
N CYS A 75 10.78 0.91 2.73
CA CYS A 75 11.24 -0.26 3.45
C CYS A 75 11.23 0.09 4.94
N PHE A 76 10.43 -0.62 5.70
CA PHE A 76 10.39 -0.47 7.16
C PHE A 76 11.01 -1.70 7.80
N GLU A 77 11.70 -1.50 8.92
CA GLU A 77 12.29 -2.60 9.66
C GLU A 77 11.98 -2.49 11.15
N GLY A 78 11.93 -3.63 11.78
CA GLY A 78 11.69 -3.74 13.22
C GLY A 78 11.37 -5.17 13.59
N VAL A 79 11.15 -5.38 14.87
CA VAL A 79 10.74 -6.69 15.37
C VAL A 79 9.35 -6.99 14.85
N ASP A 80 9.19 -8.14 14.21
CA ASP A 80 7.91 -8.58 13.62
C ASP A 80 7.30 -7.55 12.67
N ALA A 81 8.14 -6.88 11.88
CA ALA A 81 7.72 -5.79 11.02
C ALA A 81 6.63 -6.19 10.03
N ILE A 82 6.71 -7.40 9.46
CA ILE A 82 5.74 -7.85 8.45
C ILE A 82 4.34 -7.88 9.05
N GLN A 83 4.17 -8.54 10.17
CA GLN A 83 2.85 -8.63 10.81
C GLN A 83 2.40 -7.28 11.36
N THR A 84 3.33 -6.50 11.90
CA THR A 84 3.01 -5.17 12.42
C THR A 84 2.47 -4.26 11.32
N VAL A 85 3.12 -4.24 10.17
CA VAL A 85 2.65 -3.45 9.02
C VAL A 85 1.26 -3.91 8.58
N ARG A 86 1.03 -5.22 8.50
CA ARG A 86 -0.27 -5.74 8.11
C ARG A 86 -1.38 -5.34 9.10
N THR A 87 -1.07 -5.39 10.38
CA THR A 87 -2.04 -5.01 11.42
C THR A 87 -2.37 -3.52 11.33
N LEU A 88 -1.36 -2.68 11.17
CA LEU A 88 -1.58 -1.23 11.05
C LEU A 88 -2.31 -0.86 9.76
N ALA A 89 -2.02 -1.56 8.67
CA ALA A 89 -2.67 -1.29 7.40
C ALA A 89 -4.15 -1.69 7.40
N GLY A 90 -4.48 -2.80 8.04
CA GLY A 90 -5.82 -3.36 8.03
C GLY A 90 -6.09 -4.24 6.81
N PRO A 91 -7.29 -4.81 6.70
CA PRO A 91 -7.65 -5.68 5.58
C PRO A 91 -7.67 -4.93 4.25
N THR A 92 -7.53 -5.68 3.17
CA THR A 92 -7.41 -5.12 1.82
C THR A 92 -8.60 -4.25 1.44
N ASN A 93 -9.81 -4.62 1.82
CA ASN A 93 -10.98 -3.80 1.55
C ASN A 93 -11.12 -2.74 2.65
N GLY A 94 -10.77 -1.49 2.32
CA GLY A 94 -10.80 -0.39 3.27
C GLY A 94 -12.18 -0.11 3.85
N ARG A 95 -13.22 -0.39 3.09
CA ARG A 95 -14.59 -0.19 3.55
C ARG A 95 -14.94 -1.09 4.72
N LEU A 96 -14.30 -2.26 4.80
CA LEU A 96 -14.52 -3.24 5.86
C LEU A 96 -13.45 -3.15 6.96
N ALA A 97 -12.46 -2.29 6.77
CA ALA A 97 -11.37 -2.13 7.74
C ALA A 97 -11.83 -1.33 8.95
N ALA A 98 -11.37 -1.74 10.12
CA ALA A 98 -11.73 -1.07 11.37
C ALA A 98 -11.12 0.33 11.44
N PRO A 99 -11.83 1.29 12.04
CA PRO A 99 -11.25 2.58 12.37
C PRO A 99 -9.98 2.39 13.20
N GLY A 100 -9.00 3.23 12.97
CA GLY A 100 -7.68 3.11 13.61
C GLY A 100 -6.65 2.42 12.74
N THR A 101 -7.08 1.57 11.81
CA THR A 101 -6.18 1.05 10.78
C THR A 101 -6.01 2.09 9.68
N ILE A 102 -4.92 2.00 8.94
CA ILE A 102 -4.68 2.95 7.84
C ILE A 102 -5.80 2.87 6.81
N ARG A 103 -6.16 1.67 6.38
CA ARG A 103 -7.23 1.50 5.41
C ARG A 103 -8.59 1.87 5.98
N GLY A 104 -8.82 1.62 7.26
CA GLY A 104 -10.06 2.01 7.92
C GLY A 104 -10.25 3.51 8.00
N ASP A 105 -9.15 4.25 8.19
CA ASP A 105 -9.22 5.70 8.34
C ASP A 105 -9.18 6.45 7.02
N TYR A 106 -8.52 5.91 5.99
CA TYR A 106 -8.25 6.67 4.76
C TYR A 106 -8.77 6.05 3.48
N SER A 107 -9.18 4.79 3.49
CA SER A 107 -9.56 4.10 2.27
C SER A 107 -11.04 3.76 2.25
N MET A 108 -11.74 4.29 1.26
CA MET A 108 -13.15 4.01 1.05
C MET A 108 -13.35 3.47 -0.36
N SER A 109 -13.96 2.28 -0.46
CA SER A 109 -14.36 1.74 -1.75
C SER A 109 -15.73 2.25 -2.13
N PHE A 110 -15.89 2.67 -3.38
CA PHE A 110 -17.21 2.92 -3.93
C PHE A 110 -17.74 1.65 -4.56
N LEU A 111 -19.05 1.53 -4.59
CA LEU A 111 -19.74 0.30 -4.93
C LEU A 111 -19.29 -0.39 -6.20
N ARG A 112 -18.91 0.36 -7.22
CA ARG A 112 -18.65 -0.20 -8.54
C ARG A 112 -17.20 -0.34 -8.89
N LYS A 113 -16.32 0.13 -8.03
CA LYS A 113 -14.89 0.10 -8.30
C LYS A 113 -14.19 -0.42 -7.07
N PRO A 114 -13.88 -1.72 -7.04
CA PRO A 114 -13.06 -2.22 -5.97
C PRO A 114 -11.81 -1.37 -5.89
N GLN A 115 -11.60 -0.73 -4.77
CA GLN A 115 -10.41 0.04 -4.55
C GLN A 115 -9.28 -0.89 -4.21
N LEU A 116 -8.18 -0.69 -4.88
CA LEU A 116 -6.96 -1.32 -4.48
C LEU A 116 -6.30 -0.37 -3.54
N LEU A 117 -6.01 -0.83 -2.41
CA LEU A 117 -5.77 0.01 -1.29
C LEU A 117 -4.31 0.25 -1.06
N ASN A 118 -4.04 1.33 -0.41
CA ASN A 118 -2.71 1.71 0.01
C ASN A 118 -2.07 0.71 0.95
#